data_714c322c598ee840abc5ccefce7b7a91
#
_entry.id   714c322c598ee840abc5ccefce7b7a91
#
_cell.length_a   1.000
_cell.length_b   1.000
_cell.length_c   1.000
_cell.angle_alpha   90.00
_cell.angle_beta   90.00
_cell.angle_gamma   90.00
#
_symmetry.space_group_name_H-M   'P 1'
#
loop_
_entity.id
_entity.type
_entity.pdbx_description
1 polymer ?
#
loop_
_entity_poly.entity_id
_entity_poly.type
_entity_poly.pdbx_seq_one_letter_code
_entity_poly.pdbx_strand_id
1 'polypeptide(L)'
;MAMIVADALGIERSRVKVVQCAPGTKLVGNGTGGSRTMVGAGSACYVAAQNLIKEGSSMAALQLNVEPSQVTYSKGEFRSALSKNVVKIADLAKAKTVTFKGGGKFGSTFPNGCHITEVEIDPDTGAPEVVSYHA
;
A
#
# COMPACT_ATOMS: atom_id res chain seq x y z
N MET A 1 1.35 4.62 -2.07
CA MET A 1 1.82 3.22 -2.10
C MET A 1 2.59 2.86 -0.82
N ALA A 2 3.66 3.59 -0.43
CA ALA A 2 4.41 3.26 0.80
C ALA A 2 3.52 3.20 2.05
N MET A 3 2.60 4.14 2.24
CA MET A 3 1.64 4.12 3.34
C MET A 3 0.80 2.84 3.37
N ILE A 4 0.22 2.45 2.23
CA ILE A 4 -0.63 1.24 2.14
C ILE A 4 0.14 -0.01 2.61
N VAL A 5 1.39 -0.16 2.15
CA VAL A 5 2.22 -1.30 2.55
C VAL A 5 2.61 -1.21 4.02
N ALA A 6 3.01 -0.03 4.50
CA ALA A 6 3.39 0.18 5.89
C ALA A 6 2.23 -0.10 6.84
N ASP A 7 1.03 0.41 6.53
CA ASP A 7 -0.18 0.19 7.33
C ASP A 7 -0.61 -1.30 7.30
N ALA A 8 -0.60 -1.91 6.11
CA ALA A 8 -0.96 -3.32 5.97
C ALA A 8 0.01 -4.27 6.73
N LEU A 9 1.28 -3.90 6.82
CA LEU A 9 2.31 -4.64 7.55
C LEU A 9 2.49 -4.16 9.00
N GLY A 10 1.88 -3.06 9.39
CA GLY A 10 2.04 -2.48 10.73
C GLY A 10 3.49 -2.09 11.03
N ILE A 11 4.21 -1.54 10.05
CA ILE A 11 5.61 -1.13 10.16
C ILE A 11 5.77 0.36 9.85
N GLU A 12 6.90 0.94 10.27
CA GLU A 12 7.22 2.31 9.96
C GLU A 12 7.33 2.57 8.44
N ARG A 13 6.72 3.66 7.96
CA ARG A 13 6.74 4.05 6.55
C ARG A 13 8.15 4.21 6.00
N SER A 14 9.09 4.68 6.78
CA SER A 14 10.51 4.84 6.42
C SER A 14 11.18 3.54 5.99
N ARG A 15 10.62 2.40 6.39
CA ARG A 15 11.10 1.06 6.02
C ARG A 15 10.59 0.59 4.65
N VAL A 16 9.68 1.32 4.03
CA VAL A 16 9.11 0.98 2.72
C VAL A 16 9.66 1.90 1.66
N LYS A 17 10.49 1.35 0.75
CA LYS A 17 11.01 2.07 -0.41
C LYS A 17 10.15 1.75 -1.63
N VAL A 18 9.60 2.80 -2.25
CA VAL A 18 8.89 2.68 -3.54
C VAL A 18 9.88 2.91 -4.66
N VAL A 19 9.98 1.96 -5.57
CA VAL A 19 10.81 2.07 -6.78
C VAL A 19 9.90 1.99 -7.98
N GLN A 20 9.94 3.02 -8.83
CA GLN A 20 9.16 3.11 -10.07
C GLN A 20 10.11 3.26 -11.25
N CYS A 21 9.71 2.72 -12.38
CA CYS A 21 10.41 2.92 -13.66
C CYS A 21 11.92 2.63 -13.60
N ALA A 22 12.34 1.63 -12.81
CA ALA A 22 13.75 1.26 -12.75
C ALA A 22 14.21 0.74 -14.12
N PRO A 23 15.37 1.21 -14.63
CA PRO A 23 15.93 0.72 -15.89
C PRO A 23 16.07 -0.82 -15.89
N GLY A 24 15.73 -1.47 -16.98
CA GLY A 24 15.79 -2.92 -17.13
C GLY A 24 14.63 -3.70 -16.46
N THR A 25 13.71 -3.02 -15.79
CA THR A 25 12.53 -3.67 -15.21
C THR A 25 11.43 -3.77 -16.26
N LYS A 26 10.92 -4.99 -16.50
CA LYS A 26 9.73 -5.18 -17.33
C LYS A 26 8.51 -4.61 -16.59
N LEU A 27 7.95 -3.54 -17.13
CA LEU A 27 6.72 -2.96 -16.62
C LEU A 27 5.54 -3.85 -17.02
N VAL A 28 4.73 -4.22 -16.03
CA VAL A 28 3.49 -4.97 -16.25
C VAL A 28 2.36 -4.17 -15.62
N GLY A 29 1.37 -3.83 -16.44
CA GLY A 29 0.20 -3.08 -15.99
C GLY A 29 -0.26 -2.07 -17.01
N ASN A 30 -1.35 -1.42 -16.70
CA ASN A 30 -1.90 -0.33 -17.50
C ASN A 30 -1.54 1.00 -16.85
N GLY A 31 -1.31 2.02 -17.66
CA GLY A 31 -1.08 3.38 -17.18
C GLY A 31 -2.24 3.93 -16.33
N THR A 32 -2.00 5.05 -15.71
CA THR A 32 -3.02 5.80 -14.95
C THR A 32 -4.02 6.45 -15.89
N GLY A 33 -5.29 6.30 -15.60
CA GLY A 33 -6.42 6.94 -16.28
C GLY A 33 -7.70 6.72 -15.48
N GLY A 34 -8.62 7.69 -15.48
CA GLY A 34 -9.89 7.60 -14.75
C GLY A 34 -9.71 7.44 -13.24
N SER A 35 -8.72 8.11 -12.65
CA SER A 35 -8.41 8.12 -11.20
C SER A 35 -8.22 6.74 -10.56
N ARG A 36 -7.78 5.76 -11.32
CA ARG A 36 -7.67 4.35 -10.89
C ARG A 36 -6.35 3.95 -10.25
N THR A 37 -5.38 4.86 -10.10
CA THR A 37 -4.06 4.52 -9.54
C THR A 37 -4.17 3.94 -8.14
N MET A 38 -4.98 4.55 -7.28
CA MET A 38 -5.14 4.07 -5.91
C MET A 38 -5.86 2.72 -5.89
N VAL A 39 -6.93 2.55 -6.66
CA VAL A 39 -7.68 1.30 -6.71
C VAL A 39 -6.87 0.18 -7.38
N GLY A 40 -6.17 0.46 -8.47
CA GLY A 40 -5.35 -0.55 -9.15
C GLY A 40 -4.06 -0.86 -8.39
N ALA A 41 -3.12 0.08 -8.40
CA ALA A 41 -1.80 -0.13 -7.82
C ALA A 41 -1.82 -0.20 -6.28
N GLY A 42 -2.70 0.58 -5.63
CA GLY A 42 -2.86 0.54 -4.18
C GLY A 42 -3.38 -0.81 -3.69
N SER A 43 -4.42 -1.34 -4.34
CA SER A 43 -4.95 -2.65 -4.01
C SER A 43 -3.96 -3.77 -4.32
N ALA A 44 -3.19 -3.67 -5.42
CA ALA A 44 -2.12 -4.63 -5.71
C ALA A 44 -1.04 -4.63 -4.62
N CYS A 45 -0.65 -3.45 -4.12
CA CYS A 45 0.29 -3.33 -2.99
C CYS A 45 -0.28 -3.99 -1.72
N TYR A 46 -1.56 -3.77 -1.43
CA TYR A 46 -2.22 -4.38 -0.29
C TYR A 46 -2.25 -5.91 -0.39
N VAL A 47 -2.66 -6.45 -1.54
CA VAL A 47 -2.67 -7.90 -1.80
C VAL A 47 -1.28 -8.50 -1.66
N ALA A 48 -0.24 -7.83 -2.18
CA ALA A 48 1.14 -8.28 -2.03
C ALA A 48 1.57 -8.31 -0.56
N ALA A 49 1.17 -7.32 0.25
CA ALA A 49 1.45 -7.29 1.68
C ALA A 49 0.73 -8.44 2.42
N GLN A 50 -0.53 -8.73 2.08
CA GLN A 50 -1.26 -9.87 2.65
C GLN A 50 -0.61 -11.22 2.29
N ASN A 51 -0.18 -11.39 1.04
CA ASN A 51 0.55 -12.57 0.61
C ASN A 51 1.86 -12.73 1.39
N LEU A 52 2.58 -11.63 1.62
CA LEU A 52 3.79 -11.64 2.44
C LEU A 52 3.52 -12.10 3.88
N ILE A 53 2.43 -11.63 4.50
CA ILE A 53 2.06 -12.06 5.85
C ILE A 53 1.75 -13.55 5.85
N LYS A 54 0.96 -14.03 4.90
CA LYS A 54 0.57 -15.44 4.79
C LYS A 54 1.80 -16.36 4.62
N GLU A 55 2.63 -16.08 3.65
CA GLU A 55 3.85 -16.87 3.39
C GLU A 55 4.86 -16.72 4.54
N GLY A 56 5.01 -15.50 5.08
CA GLY A 56 5.84 -15.21 6.23
C GLY A 56 5.43 -16.00 7.48
N SER A 57 4.13 -16.21 7.68
CA SER A 57 3.63 -17.05 8.78
C SER A 57 4.10 -18.49 8.64
N SER A 58 4.09 -19.05 7.43
CA SER A 58 4.62 -20.40 7.19
C SER A 58 6.12 -20.50 7.44
N MET A 59 6.88 -19.48 7.01
CA MET A 59 8.33 -19.43 7.27
C MET A 59 8.66 -19.24 8.75
N ALA A 60 7.91 -18.40 9.45
CA ALA A 60 8.06 -18.15 10.87
C ALA A 60 7.69 -19.38 11.71
N ALA A 61 6.70 -20.14 11.30
CA ALA A 61 6.29 -21.39 11.96
C ALA A 61 7.46 -22.38 12.08
N LEU A 62 8.24 -22.51 11.00
CA LEU A 62 9.45 -23.36 11.01
C LEU A 62 10.47 -22.88 12.03
N GLN A 63 10.70 -21.57 12.14
CA GLN A 63 11.65 -21.00 13.10
C GLN A 63 11.16 -21.07 14.55
N LEU A 64 9.84 -20.97 14.73
CA LEU A 64 9.19 -21.04 16.04
C LEU A 64 8.94 -22.50 16.48
N ASN A 65 9.15 -23.47 15.60
CA ASN A 65 8.86 -24.89 15.80
C ASN A 65 7.38 -25.13 16.20
N VAL A 66 6.47 -24.54 15.46
CA VAL A 66 5.00 -24.62 15.65
C VAL A 66 4.29 -24.82 14.32
N GLU A 67 3.02 -25.16 14.35
CA GLU A 67 2.18 -25.20 13.14
C GLU A 67 1.87 -23.79 12.61
N PRO A 68 1.79 -23.58 11.30
CA PRO A 68 1.46 -22.28 10.71
C PRO A 68 0.15 -21.65 11.23
N SER A 69 -0.82 -22.47 11.57
CA SER A 69 -2.11 -22.04 12.15
C SER A 69 -1.99 -21.45 13.56
N GLN A 70 -0.87 -21.69 14.23
CA GLN A 70 -0.56 -21.21 15.58
C GLN A 70 0.26 -19.92 15.57
N VAL A 71 0.60 -19.41 14.37
CA VAL A 71 1.34 -18.17 14.20
C VAL A 71 0.38 -17.02 14.03
N THR A 72 0.55 -15.99 14.81
CA THR A 72 -0.13 -14.69 14.68
C THR A 72 0.84 -13.64 14.20
N TYR A 73 0.34 -12.71 13.37
CA TYR A 73 1.12 -11.58 12.87
C TYR A 73 0.58 -10.27 13.41
N SER A 74 1.45 -9.45 13.93
CA SER A 74 1.12 -8.10 14.36
C SER A 74 2.34 -7.18 14.32
N LYS A 75 2.17 -5.98 13.79
CA LYS A 75 3.19 -4.91 13.81
C LYS A 75 4.59 -5.34 13.36
N GLY A 76 4.66 -6.12 12.27
CA GLY A 76 5.92 -6.59 11.71
C GLY A 76 6.54 -7.80 12.42
N GLU A 77 5.81 -8.46 13.31
CA GLU A 77 6.27 -9.60 14.10
C GLU A 77 5.34 -10.80 13.99
N PHE A 78 5.93 -11.97 13.85
CA PHE A 78 5.27 -13.27 13.93
C PHE A 78 5.50 -13.87 15.32
N ARG A 79 4.43 -14.27 15.98
CA ARG A 79 4.44 -14.80 17.34
C ARG A 79 3.57 -16.05 17.44
N SER A 80 3.86 -16.91 18.41
CA SER A 80 2.98 -18.00 18.80
C SER A 80 2.86 -18.04 20.33
N ALA A 81 1.69 -18.39 20.83
CA ALA A 81 1.48 -18.62 22.27
C ALA A 81 2.31 -19.80 22.79
N LEU A 82 2.71 -20.70 21.91
CA LEU A 82 3.49 -21.91 22.24
C LEU A 82 5.01 -21.67 22.23
N SER A 83 5.46 -20.48 21.80
CA SER A 83 6.89 -20.15 21.72
C SER A 83 7.15 -18.80 22.40
N LYS A 84 8.23 -18.71 23.16
CA LYS A 84 8.71 -17.44 23.71
C LYS A 84 9.46 -16.59 22.67
N ASN A 85 9.85 -17.20 21.56
CA ASN A 85 10.58 -16.52 20.49
C ASN A 85 9.64 -15.67 19.63
N VAL A 86 10.22 -14.66 19.01
CA VAL A 86 9.55 -13.76 18.08
C VAL A 86 10.36 -13.72 16.80
N VAL A 87 9.69 -13.85 15.66
CA VAL A 87 10.32 -13.73 14.35
C VAL A 87 9.87 -12.39 13.73
N LYS A 88 10.83 -11.53 13.45
CA LYS A 88 10.54 -10.24 12.80
C LYS A 88 10.51 -10.41 11.27
N ILE A 89 9.61 -9.71 10.62
CA ILE A 89 9.53 -9.68 9.15
C ILE A 89 10.88 -9.29 8.51
N ALA A 90 11.63 -8.40 9.16
CA ALA A 90 12.97 -8.01 8.72
C ALA A 90 14.00 -9.15 8.76
N ASP A 91 13.88 -10.06 9.71
CA ASP A 91 14.82 -11.18 9.85
C ASP A 91 14.54 -12.27 8.81
N LEU A 92 13.27 -12.49 8.47
CA LEU A 92 12.90 -13.34 7.32
C LEU A 92 13.49 -12.79 6.01
N ALA A 93 13.43 -11.46 5.82
CA ALA A 93 13.98 -10.82 4.62
C ALA A 93 15.52 -10.87 4.54
N LYS A 94 16.22 -10.91 5.67
CA LYS A 94 17.68 -11.09 5.72
C LYS A 94 18.08 -12.53 5.35
N ALA A 95 17.31 -13.51 5.80
CA ALA A 95 17.60 -14.91 5.53
C ALA A 95 17.42 -15.26 4.03
N LYS A 96 16.46 -14.63 3.37
CA LYS A 96 16.19 -14.83 1.94
C LYS A 96 15.44 -13.62 1.38
N THR A 97 15.91 -13.10 0.23
CA THR A 97 15.11 -12.14 -0.54
C THR A 97 13.88 -12.84 -1.09
N VAL A 98 12.71 -12.39 -0.65
CA VAL A 98 11.43 -12.95 -1.08
C VAL A 98 10.67 -11.91 -1.88
N THR A 99 10.14 -12.30 -3.02
CA THR A 99 9.35 -11.43 -3.90
C THR A 99 7.90 -11.86 -3.86
N PHE A 100 7.02 -10.95 -3.49
CA PHE A 100 5.58 -11.16 -3.52
C PHE A 100 4.94 -10.31 -4.61
N LYS A 101 4.01 -10.91 -5.34
CA LYS A 101 3.24 -10.23 -6.37
C LYS A 101 1.84 -9.96 -5.83
N GLY A 102 1.35 -8.76 -6.06
CA GLY A 102 -0.05 -8.41 -5.87
C GLY A 102 -0.68 -8.06 -7.20
N GLY A 103 -1.92 -8.43 -7.37
CA GLY A 103 -2.67 -8.12 -8.57
C GLY A 103 -4.12 -8.57 -8.42
N GLY A 104 -4.96 -8.16 -9.36
CA GLY A 104 -6.37 -8.51 -9.37
C GLY A 104 -7.14 -7.70 -10.41
N LYS A 105 -8.38 -8.08 -10.64
CA LYS A 105 -9.35 -7.24 -11.35
C LYS A 105 -10.04 -6.37 -10.30
N PHE A 106 -9.89 -5.07 -10.43
CA PHE A 106 -10.56 -4.10 -9.56
C PHE A 106 -11.63 -3.39 -10.37
N GLY A 107 -12.74 -3.08 -9.72
CA GLY A 107 -13.87 -2.39 -10.33
C GLY A 107 -13.50 -0.99 -10.83
N SER A 108 -14.37 -0.42 -11.66
CA SER A 108 -14.25 0.97 -12.06
C SER A 108 -14.49 1.89 -10.88
N THR A 109 -13.78 3.01 -10.85
CA THR A 109 -13.99 4.09 -9.88
C THR A 109 -14.69 5.24 -10.57
N PHE A 110 -15.59 5.86 -9.83
CA PHE A 110 -16.28 7.06 -10.25
C PHE A 110 -15.91 8.17 -9.26
N PRO A 111 -14.76 8.84 -9.45
CA PRO A 111 -14.37 9.93 -8.57
C PRO A 111 -15.38 11.04 -8.69
N ASN A 112 -15.82 11.56 -7.57
CA ASN A 112 -16.70 12.70 -7.47
C ASN A 112 -16.12 13.69 -6.47
N GLY A 113 -16.57 14.92 -6.56
CA GLY A 113 -16.12 15.99 -5.69
C GLY A 113 -17.05 17.20 -5.83
N CYS A 114 -16.77 18.22 -5.04
CA CYS A 114 -17.44 19.51 -5.11
C CYS A 114 -16.36 20.59 -5.21
N HIS A 115 -16.57 21.53 -6.12
CA HIS A 115 -15.73 22.70 -6.25
C HIS A 115 -16.60 23.94 -6.04
N ILE A 116 -16.18 24.82 -5.16
CA ILE A 116 -16.88 26.05 -4.83
C ILE A 116 -15.96 27.21 -5.19
N THR A 117 -16.44 28.10 -6.05
CA THR A 117 -15.71 29.31 -6.46
C THR A 117 -16.53 30.54 -6.11
N GLU A 118 -15.93 31.46 -5.38
CA GLU A 118 -16.47 32.80 -5.14
C GLU A 118 -15.85 33.75 -6.14
N VAL A 119 -16.69 34.44 -6.88
CA VAL A 119 -16.27 35.36 -7.94
C VAL A 119 -16.91 36.74 -7.67
N GLU A 120 -16.09 37.77 -7.69
CA GLU A 120 -16.51 39.17 -7.65
C GLU A 120 -16.46 39.74 -9.07
N ILE A 121 -17.46 40.53 -9.42
CA ILE A 121 -17.55 41.21 -10.73
C ILE A 121 -17.41 42.71 -10.51
N ASP A 122 -16.39 43.31 -11.10
CA ASP A 122 -16.24 44.77 -11.10
C ASP A 122 -17.46 45.40 -11.81
N PRO A 123 -18.23 46.25 -11.12
CA PRO A 123 -19.43 46.80 -11.68
C PRO A 123 -19.21 47.80 -12.83
N ASP A 124 -18.04 48.42 -12.90
CA ASP A 124 -17.73 49.45 -13.91
C ASP A 124 -17.16 48.82 -15.19
N THR A 125 -16.34 47.77 -15.05
CA THR A 125 -15.63 47.14 -16.18
C THR A 125 -16.24 45.79 -16.58
N GLY A 126 -17.00 45.13 -15.69
CA GLY A 126 -17.50 43.78 -15.88
C GLY A 126 -16.40 42.70 -15.76
N ALA A 127 -15.23 43.05 -15.31
CA ALA A 127 -14.12 42.10 -15.14
C ALA A 127 -14.35 41.16 -13.95
N PRO A 128 -14.27 39.81 -14.13
CA PRO A 128 -14.41 38.88 -13.03
C PRO A 128 -13.06 38.68 -12.29
N GLU A 129 -13.13 38.60 -10.97
CA GLU A 129 -12.01 38.23 -10.10
C GLU A 129 -12.40 37.03 -9.25
N VAL A 130 -11.53 36.01 -9.17
CA VAL A 130 -11.73 34.85 -8.30
C VAL A 130 -11.22 35.20 -6.89
N VAL A 131 -12.16 35.39 -5.96
CA VAL A 131 -11.86 35.77 -4.57
C VAL A 131 -11.40 34.55 -3.77
N SER A 132 -12.09 33.42 -3.93
CA SER A 132 -11.72 32.18 -3.27
C SER A 132 -12.09 30.96 -4.12
N TYR A 133 -11.32 29.87 -3.92
CA TYR A 133 -11.58 28.59 -4.57
C TYR A 133 -11.33 27.45 -3.59
N HIS A 134 -12.32 26.58 -3.44
CA HIS A 134 -12.27 25.39 -2.58
C HIS A 134 -12.61 24.14 -3.40
N ALA A 135 -11.79 23.05 -3.21
CA ALA A 135 -11.94 21.77 -3.91
C ALA A 135 -11.79 20.60 -2.94
#